data_8138c86417b11c2b7f68e562ed8ad33e
#
_entry.id   8138c86417b11c2b7f68e562ed8ad33e
#
_cell.length_a   1.000
_cell.length_b   1.000
_cell.length_c   1.000
_cell.angle_alpha   90.00
_cell.angle_beta   90.00
_cell.angle_gamma   90.00
#
_symmetry.space_group_name_H-M   'P 1'
#
loop_
_entity.id
_entity.type
_entity.pdbx_description
1 polymer ?
#
loop_
_entity_poly.entity_id
_entity_poly.type
_entity_poly.pdbx_seq_one_letter_code
_entity_poly.pdbx_strand_id
1 'polypeptide(L)'
;MTAMMAQTKDLELVIRHVLAGLGHGIHAGRERGAGVEFSEYRAYAPGDEWRRVDWKLLARADRYFVREAERDSHVATWLWLDATASMAEPSREINGIDKLWFARTVLACVAAIAQRQGDAFGLVICTDGKVEFTQASRGPRQLQRVLAALSKAKPEGSLPPADVLKANLHFARAPSMIFAASDFLDWPSPLSEALLRLRNMRHDVRLLTLRTQAEVDATFKSGSGYRDPERDEGLHRMSNADREIYRQRSRAHFEMVTGSCRQNNIVHYEARIEQPLSGVLRSWLRLAGARAK
;
A
#
# COMPACT_ATOMS: atom_id res chain seq x y z
N MET A 1 -20.04 8.95 8.14
CA MET A 1 -18.85 8.54 8.91
C MET A 1 -17.56 8.97 8.21
N THR A 2 -17.35 8.63 6.96
CA THR A 2 -16.16 9.05 6.18
C THR A 2 -16.05 10.58 6.05
N ALA A 3 -17.17 11.30 5.82
CA ALA A 3 -17.20 12.76 5.76
C ALA A 3 -16.81 13.46 7.08
N MET A 4 -17.13 12.85 8.21
CA MET A 4 -16.76 13.38 9.54
C MET A 4 -15.26 13.19 9.81
N MET A 5 -14.66 12.11 9.28
CA MET A 5 -13.22 11.85 9.33
C MET A 5 -12.41 12.77 8.43
N ALA A 6 -12.95 13.16 7.27
CA ALA A 6 -12.30 14.07 6.34
C ALA A 6 -12.07 15.47 6.92
N GLN A 7 -12.90 15.90 7.87
CA GLN A 7 -12.73 17.17 8.57
C GLN A 7 -11.66 17.12 9.66
N THR A 8 -11.24 15.91 10.07
CA THR A 8 -10.23 15.73 11.10
C THR A 8 -8.85 15.74 10.44
N LYS A 9 -8.04 16.78 10.71
CA LYS A 9 -6.64 16.86 10.25
C LYS A 9 -5.71 15.87 10.99
N ASP A 10 -6.21 15.22 12.03
CA ASP A 10 -5.45 14.26 12.84
C ASP A 10 -5.53 12.85 12.25
N LEU A 11 -4.52 12.51 11.47
CA LEU A 11 -4.37 11.21 10.83
C LEU A 11 -4.35 10.05 11.86
N GLU A 12 -3.81 10.28 13.04
CA GLU A 12 -3.74 9.27 14.10
C GLU A 12 -5.12 8.90 14.64
N LEU A 13 -5.98 9.89 14.81
CA LEU A 13 -7.36 9.66 15.24
C LEU A 13 -8.16 8.90 14.16
N VAL A 14 -7.98 9.27 12.89
CA VAL A 14 -8.61 8.58 11.75
C VAL A 14 -8.18 7.12 11.69
N ILE A 15 -6.87 6.85 11.79
CA ILE A 15 -6.32 5.48 11.80
C ILE A 15 -6.93 4.66 12.93
N ARG A 16 -6.95 5.20 14.14
CA ARG A 16 -7.49 4.52 15.33
C ARG A 16 -8.95 4.10 15.11
N HIS A 17 -9.74 4.97 14.50
CA HIS A 17 -11.14 4.69 14.19
C HIS A 17 -11.30 3.65 13.05
N VAL A 18 -10.53 3.77 11.96
CA VAL A 18 -10.57 2.82 10.84
C VAL A 18 -10.14 1.42 11.32
N LEU A 19 -9.09 1.33 12.12
CA LEU A 19 -8.60 0.06 12.66
C LEU A 19 -9.57 -0.55 13.69
N ALA A 20 -10.29 0.26 14.47
CA ALA A 20 -11.36 -0.25 15.34
C ALA A 20 -12.50 -0.87 14.53
N GLY A 21 -12.85 -0.27 13.38
CA GLY A 21 -13.84 -0.83 12.45
C GLY A 21 -13.38 -2.09 11.70
N LEU A 22 -12.07 -2.34 11.67
CA LEU A 22 -11.49 -3.59 11.14
C LEU A 22 -11.48 -4.71 12.20
N GLY A 23 -11.68 -4.36 13.47
CA GLY A 23 -11.65 -5.28 14.59
C GLY A 23 -12.51 -6.53 14.34
N HIS A 24 -12.00 -7.68 14.73
CA HIS A 24 -12.53 -9.05 14.63
C HIS A 24 -12.27 -9.82 13.33
N GLY A 25 -11.81 -9.22 12.24
CA GLY A 25 -11.61 -9.94 10.97
C GLY A 25 -10.16 -10.14 10.53
N ILE A 26 -9.21 -9.35 11.02
CA ILE A 26 -7.79 -9.45 10.63
C ILE A 26 -7.04 -10.46 11.52
N HIS A 27 -7.55 -10.74 12.72
CA HIS A 27 -6.96 -11.70 13.65
C HIS A 27 -7.26 -13.17 13.33
N ALA A 28 -8.15 -13.47 12.37
CA ALA A 28 -8.51 -14.85 12.03
C ALA A 28 -7.39 -15.65 11.32
N GLY A 29 -6.22 -15.05 11.06
CA GLY A 29 -5.07 -15.73 10.47
C GLY A 29 -3.92 -16.02 11.46
N ARG A 30 -3.91 -15.44 12.66
CA ARG A 30 -2.83 -15.60 13.64
C ARG A 30 -3.30 -15.35 15.08
N GLU A 31 -4.35 -16.05 15.52
CA GLU A 31 -4.48 -16.37 16.95
C GLU A 31 -3.49 -17.50 17.27
N ARG A 32 -2.21 -17.13 17.38
CA ARG A 32 -1.29 -17.83 18.26
C ARG A 32 -1.00 -16.87 19.40
N GLY A 33 -1.39 -17.36 20.59
CA GLY A 33 -1.44 -16.58 21.81
C GLY A 33 -0.13 -15.85 22.10
N ALA A 34 -0.26 -14.70 22.72
CA ALA A 34 0.82 -13.99 23.36
C ALA A 34 1.60 -14.98 24.26
N GLY A 35 2.86 -15.22 23.93
CA GLY A 35 3.81 -15.84 24.86
C GLY A 35 4.22 -17.28 24.61
N VAL A 36 4.05 -17.85 23.43
CA VAL A 36 4.74 -19.10 23.08
C VAL A 36 5.42 -18.92 21.72
N GLU A 37 6.74 -18.68 21.75
CA GLU A 37 7.60 -18.96 20.62
C GLU A 37 7.41 -20.45 20.29
N PHE A 38 6.70 -20.76 19.22
CA PHE A 38 6.66 -22.09 18.67
C PHE A 38 8.01 -22.30 17.97
N SER A 39 8.97 -22.84 18.72
CA SER A 39 10.16 -23.42 18.15
C SER A 39 9.75 -24.78 17.58
N GLU A 40 9.88 -24.98 16.27
CA GLU A 40 9.88 -26.34 15.73
C GLU A 40 11.08 -27.07 16.30
N TYR A 41 10.83 -28.25 16.90
CA TYR A 41 11.88 -29.10 17.39
C TYR A 41 12.36 -29.98 16.24
N ARG A 42 13.60 -29.78 15.81
CA ARG A 42 14.27 -30.66 14.88
C ARG A 42 15.17 -31.64 15.64
N ALA A 43 15.23 -32.88 15.18
CA ALA A 43 16.21 -33.82 15.71
C ALA A 43 17.64 -33.26 15.55
N TYR A 44 18.46 -33.39 16.58
CA TYR A 44 19.85 -32.98 16.57
C TYR A 44 20.60 -33.67 15.43
N ALA A 45 21.39 -32.92 14.69
CA ALA A 45 22.34 -33.43 13.69
C ALA A 45 23.79 -33.08 14.11
N PRO A 46 24.77 -33.93 13.82
CA PRO A 46 26.16 -33.62 14.08
C PRO A 46 26.56 -32.29 13.45
N GLY A 47 27.04 -31.34 14.27
CA GLY A 47 27.36 -29.97 13.87
C GLY A 47 26.47 -28.91 14.45
N ASP A 48 25.34 -29.27 15.08
CA ASP A 48 24.48 -28.35 15.80
C ASP A 48 25.11 -27.87 17.11
N GLU A 49 24.88 -26.60 17.45
CA GLU A 49 25.36 -26.04 18.73
C GLU A 49 24.64 -26.65 19.93
N TRP A 50 25.38 -27.23 20.86
CA TRP A 50 24.85 -27.84 22.10
C TRP A 50 24.01 -26.86 22.94
N ARG A 51 24.22 -25.55 22.81
CA ARG A 51 23.44 -24.52 23.51
C ARG A 51 21.98 -24.44 23.04
N ARG A 52 21.67 -24.97 21.86
CA ARG A 52 20.32 -24.99 21.27
C ARG A 52 19.53 -26.25 21.60
N VAL A 53 20.16 -27.22 22.27
CA VAL A 53 19.49 -28.46 22.67
C VAL A 53 18.48 -28.15 23.79
N ASP A 54 17.25 -28.62 23.63
CA ASP A 54 16.24 -28.54 24.70
C ASP A 54 16.42 -29.71 25.66
N TRP A 55 17.11 -29.44 26.78
CA TRP A 55 17.40 -30.42 27.81
C TRP A 55 16.16 -30.94 28.54
N LYS A 56 15.06 -30.17 28.57
CA LYS A 56 13.77 -30.59 29.15
C LYS A 56 13.06 -31.60 28.26
N LEU A 57 13.18 -31.42 26.92
CA LEU A 57 12.60 -32.33 25.97
C LEU A 57 13.41 -33.64 25.91
N LEU A 58 14.75 -33.56 26.00
CA LEU A 58 15.63 -34.72 26.10
C LEU A 58 15.23 -35.61 27.28
N ALA A 59 15.00 -35.03 28.45
CA ALA A 59 14.61 -35.77 29.64
C ALA A 59 13.25 -36.51 29.53
N ARG A 60 12.43 -36.14 28.53
CA ARG A 60 11.09 -36.75 28.31
C ARG A 60 11.04 -37.67 27.10
N ALA A 61 11.84 -37.39 26.07
CA ALA A 61 11.73 -38.06 24.77
C ALA A 61 12.91 -38.99 24.45
N ASP A 62 13.93 -39.02 25.29
CA ASP A 62 15.19 -39.80 25.14
C ASP A 62 15.89 -39.58 23.77
N ARG A 63 15.67 -38.39 23.16
CA ARG A 63 16.25 -37.95 21.92
C ARG A 63 16.64 -36.49 22.00
N TYR A 64 17.76 -36.14 21.35
CA TYR A 64 18.21 -34.76 21.28
C TYR A 64 17.39 -33.99 20.26
N PHE A 65 16.76 -32.93 20.71
CA PHE A 65 16.05 -31.97 19.89
C PHE A 65 16.70 -30.59 20.01
N VAL A 66 16.92 -29.95 18.87
CA VAL A 66 17.41 -28.59 18.79
C VAL A 66 16.20 -27.67 18.59
N ARG A 67 16.11 -26.61 19.39
CA ARG A 67 15.18 -25.51 19.13
C ARG A 67 15.62 -24.83 17.84
N GLU A 68 14.90 -25.05 16.79
CA GLU A 68 14.97 -24.20 15.62
C GLU A 68 14.09 -22.97 15.94
N ALA A 69 14.72 -21.84 16.28
CA ALA A 69 14.02 -20.58 16.24
C ALA A 69 13.57 -20.40 14.78
N GLU A 70 12.25 -20.45 14.55
CA GLU A 70 11.72 -19.93 13.29
C GLU A 70 12.34 -18.54 13.16
N ARG A 71 13.28 -18.37 12.23
CA ARG A 71 13.71 -17.04 11.85
C ARG A 71 12.45 -16.40 11.31
N ASP A 72 11.76 -15.65 12.17
CA ASP A 72 10.79 -14.68 11.73
C ASP A 72 11.53 -13.83 10.69
N SER A 73 11.41 -14.21 9.45
CA SER A 73 11.92 -13.41 8.35
C SER A 73 10.99 -12.19 8.32
N HIS A 74 11.32 -11.21 9.15
CA HIS A 74 10.60 -9.96 9.26
C HIS A 74 10.67 -9.26 7.91
N VAL A 75 9.69 -9.55 7.08
CA VAL A 75 9.55 -8.95 5.77
C VAL A 75 9.26 -7.47 5.98
N ALA A 76 10.14 -6.60 5.50
CA ALA A 76 9.91 -5.16 5.61
C ALA A 76 8.69 -4.76 4.77
N THR A 77 7.86 -3.87 5.31
CA THR A 77 6.71 -3.27 4.62
C THR A 77 7.10 -1.90 4.09
N TRP A 78 7.01 -1.71 2.78
CA TRP A 78 7.25 -0.45 2.11
C TRP A 78 5.94 0.16 1.62
N LEU A 79 5.69 1.38 2.06
CA LEU A 79 4.55 2.18 1.65
C LEU A 79 5.01 3.09 0.52
N TRP A 80 4.28 3.10 -0.59
CA TRP A 80 4.59 3.92 -1.75
C TRP A 80 3.40 4.81 -2.09
N LEU A 81 3.59 6.10 -1.89
CA LEU A 81 2.58 7.13 -2.14
C LEU A 81 2.91 7.89 -3.41
N ASP A 82 1.97 7.91 -4.33
CA ASP A 82 1.91 8.88 -5.39
C ASP A 82 1.28 10.17 -4.85
N ALA A 83 2.03 11.27 -4.94
CA ALA A 83 1.59 12.60 -4.55
C ALA A 83 1.77 13.59 -5.71
N THR A 84 1.51 13.15 -6.94
CA THR A 84 1.45 14.01 -8.12
C THR A 84 0.19 14.88 -8.12
N ALA A 85 0.14 15.88 -8.97
CA ALA A 85 -0.94 16.86 -9.00
C ALA A 85 -2.31 16.23 -9.30
N SER A 86 -2.38 15.12 -10.04
CA SER A 86 -3.61 14.36 -10.32
C SER A 86 -4.28 13.79 -9.06
N MET A 87 -3.49 13.54 -8.01
CA MET A 87 -3.98 13.06 -6.72
C MET A 87 -4.76 14.13 -5.91
N ALA A 88 -4.79 15.38 -6.38
CA ALA A 88 -5.62 16.45 -5.81
C ALA A 88 -7.10 16.34 -6.18
N GLU A 89 -7.49 15.45 -7.11
CA GLU A 89 -8.90 15.36 -7.55
C GLU A 89 -9.84 15.05 -6.38
N PRO A 90 -10.78 15.97 -6.07
CA PRO A 90 -11.66 15.82 -4.91
C PRO A 90 -12.87 14.96 -5.24
N SER A 91 -13.42 14.32 -4.22
CA SER A 91 -14.76 13.74 -4.31
C SER A 91 -15.80 14.85 -4.50
N ARG A 92 -16.74 14.61 -5.40
CA ARG A 92 -17.92 15.50 -5.57
C ARG A 92 -19.06 15.16 -4.62
N GLU A 93 -19.02 13.97 -4.04
CA GLU A 93 -20.05 13.46 -3.15
C GLU A 93 -19.74 13.73 -1.68
N ILE A 94 -18.44 13.75 -1.33
CA ILE A 94 -17.99 13.88 0.06
C ILE A 94 -17.00 15.03 0.16
N ASN A 95 -17.41 16.13 0.79
CA ASN A 95 -16.55 17.29 0.99
C ASN A 95 -15.31 16.95 1.84
N GLY A 96 -14.15 17.48 1.45
CA GLY A 96 -12.91 17.36 2.20
C GLY A 96 -12.16 16.07 1.97
N ILE A 97 -12.58 15.23 1.02
CA ILE A 97 -11.88 14.03 0.58
C ILE A 97 -11.37 14.25 -0.85
N ASP A 98 -10.07 14.04 -1.05
CA ASP A 98 -9.41 13.89 -2.34
C ASP A 98 -8.68 12.54 -2.41
N LYS A 99 -8.14 12.19 -3.57
CA LYS A 99 -7.39 10.94 -3.76
C LYS A 99 -6.17 10.87 -2.84
N LEU A 100 -5.45 11.99 -2.66
CA LEU A 100 -4.26 12.03 -1.80
C LEU A 100 -4.62 11.80 -0.33
N TRP A 101 -5.68 12.44 0.17
CA TRP A 101 -6.16 12.22 1.54
C TRP A 101 -6.49 10.74 1.76
N PHE A 102 -7.18 10.14 0.79
CA PHE A 102 -7.57 8.73 0.87
C PHE A 102 -6.34 7.81 0.85
N ALA A 103 -5.39 8.03 -0.09
CA ALA A 103 -4.15 7.29 -0.19
C ALA A 103 -3.33 7.35 1.10
N ARG A 104 -3.09 8.56 1.63
CA ARG A 104 -2.38 8.78 2.90
C ARG A 104 -3.01 8.01 4.04
N THR A 105 -4.33 8.06 4.15
CA THR A 105 -5.06 7.41 5.24
C THR A 105 -4.96 5.89 5.16
N VAL A 106 -5.13 5.31 3.97
CA VAL A 106 -5.01 3.86 3.79
C VAL A 106 -3.58 3.39 4.07
N LEU A 107 -2.56 4.07 3.53
CA LEU A 107 -1.15 3.74 3.78
C LEU A 107 -0.76 3.91 5.25
N ALA A 108 -1.27 4.93 5.92
CA ALA A 108 -1.08 5.11 7.35
C ALA A 108 -1.69 3.97 8.19
N CYS A 109 -2.85 3.43 7.77
CA CYS A 109 -3.42 2.23 8.38
C CYS A 109 -2.54 1.00 8.17
N VAL A 110 -1.95 0.83 6.98
CA VAL A 110 -0.99 -0.26 6.71
C VAL A 110 0.25 -0.12 7.60
N ALA A 111 0.80 1.11 7.74
CA ALA A 111 1.92 1.38 8.66
C ALA A 111 1.60 1.00 10.11
N ALA A 112 0.41 1.36 10.59
CA ALA A 112 -0.02 1.05 11.94
C ALA A 112 -0.24 -0.46 12.16
N ILE A 113 -0.67 -1.20 11.12
CA ILE A 113 -0.76 -2.67 11.15
C ILE A 113 0.64 -3.26 11.22
N ALA A 114 1.58 -2.84 10.37
CA ALA A 114 2.96 -3.30 10.39
C ALA A 114 3.63 -3.02 11.75
N GLN A 115 3.41 -1.84 12.33
CA GLN A 115 3.90 -1.50 13.66
C GLN A 115 3.36 -2.43 14.75
N ARG A 116 2.06 -2.79 14.71
CA ARG A 116 1.44 -3.73 15.66
C ARG A 116 1.97 -5.15 15.51
N GLN A 117 2.40 -5.54 14.31
CA GLN A 117 3.00 -6.83 14.01
C GLN A 117 4.50 -6.89 14.37
N GLY A 118 5.09 -5.74 14.75
CA GLY A 118 6.53 -5.66 15.03
C GLY A 118 7.40 -5.61 13.77
N ASP A 119 6.80 -5.47 12.58
CA ASP A 119 7.52 -5.42 11.32
C ASP A 119 8.27 -4.10 11.14
N ALA A 120 9.34 -4.12 10.35
CA ALA A 120 9.97 -2.91 9.87
C ALA A 120 9.14 -2.32 8.73
N PHE A 121 8.97 -1.00 8.71
CA PHE A 121 8.25 -0.33 7.63
C PHE A 121 8.89 1.01 7.27
N GLY A 122 8.82 1.35 5.99
CA GLY A 122 9.34 2.57 5.40
C GLY A 122 8.34 3.22 4.45
N LEU A 123 8.67 4.40 3.96
CA LEU A 123 7.80 5.17 3.08
C LEU A 123 8.60 5.77 1.92
N VAL A 124 8.01 5.72 0.75
CA VAL A 124 8.46 6.38 -0.49
C VAL A 124 7.34 7.28 -0.96
N ILE A 125 7.62 8.55 -1.21
CA ILE A 125 6.68 9.52 -1.77
C ILE A 125 7.23 10.00 -3.10
N CYS A 126 6.44 9.89 -4.16
CA CYS A 126 6.73 10.43 -5.48
C CYS A 126 5.94 11.72 -5.66
N THR A 127 6.63 12.84 -5.84
CA THR A 127 6.03 14.17 -6.00
C THR A 127 6.96 15.09 -6.76
N ASP A 128 6.43 15.99 -7.57
CA ASP A 128 7.17 17.07 -8.25
C ASP A 128 8.52 16.61 -8.85
N GLY A 129 8.51 15.50 -9.57
CA GLY A 129 9.72 14.94 -10.18
C GLY A 129 10.75 14.36 -9.22
N LYS A 130 10.44 14.25 -7.92
CA LYS A 130 11.35 13.83 -6.84
C LYS A 130 10.82 12.60 -6.11
N VAL A 131 11.74 11.91 -5.43
CA VAL A 131 11.43 10.81 -4.52
C VAL A 131 11.86 11.20 -3.12
N GLU A 132 10.90 11.30 -2.21
CA GLU A 132 11.15 11.44 -0.79
C GLU A 132 11.14 10.08 -0.11
N PHE A 133 12.08 9.85 0.80
CA PHE A 133 12.34 8.55 1.34
C PHE A 133 12.43 8.56 2.87
N THR A 134 11.63 7.70 3.52
CA THR A 134 11.75 7.40 4.95
C THR A 134 12.22 5.97 5.13
N GLN A 135 13.45 5.79 5.59
CA GLN A 135 14.09 4.49 5.81
C GLN A 135 13.20 3.57 6.64
N ALA A 136 13.16 2.28 6.28
CA ALA A 136 12.42 1.30 7.06
C ALA A 136 13.05 1.09 8.44
N SER A 137 12.22 1.12 9.47
CA SER A 137 12.58 0.86 10.85
C SER A 137 11.37 0.34 11.63
N ARG A 138 11.55 -0.06 12.88
CA ARG A 138 10.49 -0.61 13.74
C ARG A 138 10.09 0.37 14.84
N GLY A 139 8.92 0.11 15.39
CA GLY A 139 8.46 0.72 16.63
C GLY A 139 7.68 2.03 16.48
N PRO A 140 7.21 2.59 17.62
CA PRO A 140 6.28 3.72 17.62
C PRO A 140 6.88 5.02 17.09
N ARG A 141 8.18 5.26 17.30
CA ARG A 141 8.87 6.44 16.75
C ARG A 141 8.88 6.43 15.21
N GLN A 142 9.00 5.23 14.62
CA GLN A 142 8.92 5.09 13.16
C GLN A 142 7.52 5.40 12.64
N LEU A 143 6.48 4.95 13.34
CA LEU A 143 5.10 5.28 12.98
C LEU A 143 4.90 6.81 12.97
N GLN A 144 5.34 7.50 14.01
CA GLN A 144 5.25 8.97 14.05
C GLN A 144 5.96 9.64 12.89
N ARG A 145 7.18 9.18 12.50
CA ARG A 145 7.90 9.69 11.34
C ARG A 145 7.13 9.51 10.04
N VAL A 146 6.60 8.30 9.82
CA VAL A 146 5.82 7.97 8.62
C VAL A 146 4.53 8.81 8.59
N LEU A 147 3.79 8.91 9.70
CA LEU A 147 2.58 9.74 9.76
C LEU A 147 2.87 11.22 9.51
N ALA A 148 3.96 11.75 10.06
CA ALA A 148 4.38 13.12 9.81
C ALA A 148 4.74 13.37 8.35
N ALA A 149 5.44 12.43 7.69
CA ALA A 149 5.76 12.52 6.26
C ALA A 149 4.49 12.45 5.40
N LEU A 150 3.60 11.48 5.67
CA LEU A 150 2.31 11.37 4.97
C LEU A 150 1.45 12.63 5.13
N SER A 151 1.41 13.23 6.34
CA SER A 151 0.63 14.45 6.59
C SER A 151 1.18 15.67 5.87
N LYS A 152 2.50 15.74 5.63
CA LYS A 152 3.16 16.84 4.92
C LYS A 152 3.07 16.72 3.40
N ALA A 153 2.85 15.51 2.87
CA ALA A 153 2.75 15.30 1.44
C ALA A 153 1.67 16.18 0.82
N LYS A 154 2.01 16.85 -0.27
CA LYS A 154 1.10 17.70 -1.04
C LYS A 154 1.00 17.17 -2.47
N PRO A 155 -0.13 17.34 -3.14
CA PRO A 155 -0.31 16.90 -4.51
C PRO A 155 0.32 17.93 -5.44
N GLU A 156 1.56 17.70 -5.88
CA GLU A 156 2.34 18.68 -6.65
C GLU A 156 3.09 17.99 -7.80
N GLY A 157 3.17 18.68 -8.97
CA GLY A 157 3.97 18.28 -10.11
C GLY A 157 3.57 16.96 -10.75
N SER A 158 4.53 16.31 -11.38
CA SER A 158 4.38 15.05 -12.10
C SER A 158 5.24 13.94 -11.47
N LEU A 159 5.08 12.71 -11.98
CA LEU A 159 5.89 11.56 -11.55
C LEU A 159 7.40 11.81 -11.78
N PRO A 160 8.26 11.32 -10.89
CA PRO A 160 9.70 11.35 -11.09
C PRO A 160 10.10 10.62 -12.37
N PRO A 161 11.15 11.09 -13.07
CA PRO A 161 11.70 10.39 -14.23
C PRO A 161 12.14 8.96 -13.90
N ALA A 162 12.16 8.10 -14.91
CA ALA A 162 12.43 6.67 -14.74
C ALA A 162 13.83 6.38 -14.13
N ASP A 163 14.82 7.17 -14.45
CA ASP A 163 16.18 7.07 -13.90
C ASP A 163 16.22 7.42 -12.41
N VAL A 164 15.50 8.46 -11.99
CA VAL A 164 15.35 8.83 -10.57
C VAL A 164 14.68 7.72 -9.78
N LEU A 165 13.58 7.15 -10.30
CA LEU A 165 12.90 6.03 -9.66
C LEU A 165 13.79 4.79 -9.60
N LYS A 166 14.48 4.44 -10.72
CA LYS A 166 15.40 3.29 -10.78
C LYS A 166 16.57 3.42 -9.80
N ALA A 167 17.14 4.62 -9.66
CA ALA A 167 18.22 4.90 -8.73
C ALA A 167 17.82 4.67 -7.26
N ASN A 168 16.53 4.77 -6.94
CA ASN A 168 16.01 4.63 -5.58
C ASN A 168 15.44 3.23 -5.27
N LEU A 169 15.52 2.23 -6.17
CA LEU A 169 14.94 0.90 -5.92
C LEU A 169 15.76 0.00 -4.97
N HIS A 170 16.99 0.37 -4.64
CA HIS A 170 17.87 -0.43 -3.78
C HIS A 170 17.56 -0.32 -2.26
N PHE A 171 16.50 0.39 -1.89
CA PHE A 171 16.04 0.44 -0.51
C PHE A 171 15.60 -0.93 0.02
N ALA A 172 15.06 -1.77 -0.84
CA ALA A 172 14.59 -3.10 -0.49
C ALA A 172 15.59 -4.17 -0.95
N ARG A 173 16.61 -4.43 -0.10
CA ARG A 173 17.67 -5.43 -0.38
C ARG A 173 17.19 -6.86 -0.18
N ALA A 174 16.18 -7.08 0.62
CA ALA A 174 15.57 -8.38 0.90
C ALA A 174 14.12 -8.39 0.40
N PRO A 175 13.54 -9.58 0.10
CA PRO A 175 12.13 -9.69 -0.25
C PRO A 175 11.26 -8.92 0.75
N SER A 176 10.41 -8.05 0.25
CA SER A 176 9.62 -7.10 1.05
C SER A 176 8.20 -7.03 0.53
N MET A 177 7.28 -6.57 1.36
CA MET A 177 5.92 -6.23 0.94
C MET A 177 5.88 -4.76 0.51
N ILE A 178 5.32 -4.47 -0.65
CA ILE A 178 5.23 -3.13 -1.22
C ILE A 178 3.76 -2.78 -1.43
N PHE A 179 3.29 -1.76 -0.73
CA PHE A 179 1.94 -1.23 -0.85
C PHE A 179 1.98 0.11 -1.56
N ALA A 180 1.57 0.15 -2.82
CA ALA A 180 1.56 1.37 -3.62
C ALA A 180 0.14 1.88 -3.85
N ALA A 181 -0.08 3.17 -3.61
CA ALA A 181 -1.34 3.87 -3.85
C ALA A 181 -1.12 5.02 -4.83
N SER A 182 -1.87 5.02 -5.94
CA SER A 182 -1.84 5.99 -7.03
C SER A 182 -3.17 5.96 -7.75
N ASP A 183 -3.46 6.92 -8.60
CA ASP A 183 -4.58 6.83 -9.54
C ASP A 183 -4.19 6.08 -10.82
N PHE A 184 -2.89 5.85 -11.08
CA PHE A 184 -2.36 5.14 -12.23
C PHE A 184 -2.97 5.61 -13.57
N LEU A 185 -3.18 6.91 -13.73
CA LEU A 185 -3.71 7.50 -14.96
C LEU A 185 -2.73 7.34 -16.15
N ASP A 186 -1.44 7.33 -15.83
CA ASP A 186 -0.40 6.96 -16.80
C ASP A 186 0.02 5.49 -16.59
N TRP A 187 -0.23 4.67 -17.62
CA TRP A 187 0.22 3.29 -17.70
C TRP A 187 0.48 2.88 -19.15
N PRO A 188 1.69 2.45 -19.55
CA PRO A 188 2.90 2.37 -18.72
C PRO A 188 3.43 3.75 -18.30
N SER A 189 4.09 3.79 -17.14
CA SER A 189 4.68 5.02 -16.58
C SER A 189 5.98 4.68 -15.85
N PRO A 190 6.83 5.67 -15.51
CA PRO A 190 8.01 5.44 -14.68
C PRO A 190 7.70 4.72 -13.36
N LEU A 191 6.57 5.06 -12.73
CA LEU A 191 6.09 4.41 -11.50
C LEU A 191 5.72 2.94 -11.74
N SER A 192 4.93 2.67 -12.78
CA SER A 192 4.53 1.29 -13.09
C SER A 192 5.73 0.40 -13.45
N GLU A 193 6.71 0.93 -14.22
CA GLU A 193 7.95 0.21 -14.53
C GLU A 193 8.75 -0.11 -13.26
N ALA A 194 8.86 0.85 -12.33
CA ALA A 194 9.53 0.66 -11.06
C ALA A 194 8.86 -0.45 -10.22
N LEU A 195 7.53 -0.45 -10.15
CA LEU A 195 6.75 -1.46 -9.41
C LEU A 195 6.85 -2.85 -10.05
N LEU A 196 6.82 -2.94 -11.38
CA LEU A 196 7.05 -4.18 -12.12
C LEU A 196 8.47 -4.72 -11.87
N ARG A 197 9.48 -3.85 -11.86
CA ARG A 197 10.85 -4.22 -11.56
C ARG A 197 10.99 -4.75 -10.13
N LEU A 198 10.38 -4.10 -9.14
CA LEU A 198 10.34 -4.59 -7.76
C LEU A 198 9.68 -5.98 -7.67
N ARG A 199 8.60 -6.21 -8.42
CA ARG A 199 7.98 -7.53 -8.51
C ARG A 199 8.93 -8.59 -9.06
N ASN A 200 9.69 -8.26 -10.11
CA ASN A 200 10.70 -9.14 -10.70
C ASN A 200 11.88 -9.41 -9.74
N MET A 201 12.14 -8.50 -8.80
CA MET A 201 13.11 -8.68 -7.71
C MET A 201 12.56 -9.51 -6.53
N ARG A 202 11.42 -10.20 -6.72
CA ARG A 202 10.73 -11.07 -5.76
C ARG A 202 10.09 -10.34 -4.57
N HIS A 203 9.79 -9.05 -4.71
CA HIS A 203 8.95 -8.37 -3.74
C HIS A 203 7.47 -8.72 -3.95
N ASP A 204 6.70 -8.75 -2.85
CA ASP A 204 5.24 -8.85 -2.92
C ASP A 204 4.66 -7.45 -3.15
N VAL A 205 4.31 -7.14 -4.40
CA VAL A 205 3.81 -5.83 -4.81
C VAL A 205 2.30 -5.83 -4.84
N ARG A 206 1.70 -4.82 -4.22
CA ARG A 206 0.26 -4.64 -4.08
C ARG A 206 -0.12 -3.22 -4.45
N LEU A 207 -0.96 -3.08 -5.46
CA LEU A 207 -1.39 -1.80 -5.99
C LEU A 207 -2.82 -1.47 -5.55
N LEU A 208 -3.01 -0.24 -5.15
CA LEU A 208 -4.30 0.37 -4.90
C LEU A 208 -4.50 1.50 -5.90
N THR A 209 -5.37 1.27 -6.88
CA THR A 209 -5.81 2.31 -7.81
C THR A 209 -6.94 3.11 -7.19
N LEU A 210 -6.79 4.43 -7.16
CA LEU A 210 -7.76 5.36 -6.59
C LEU A 210 -8.47 6.15 -7.68
N ARG A 211 -9.80 6.13 -7.63
CA ARG A 211 -10.64 6.88 -8.55
C ARG A 211 -11.76 7.59 -7.79
N THR A 212 -12.26 8.67 -8.33
CA THR A 212 -13.51 9.28 -7.86
C THR A 212 -14.70 8.61 -8.53
N GLN A 213 -15.88 8.65 -7.89
CA GLN A 213 -17.11 8.20 -8.50
C GLN A 213 -17.41 8.99 -9.80
N ALA A 214 -17.09 10.28 -9.80
CA ALA A 214 -17.26 11.14 -10.98
C ALA A 214 -16.41 10.71 -12.17
N GLU A 215 -15.18 10.23 -11.94
CA GLU A 215 -14.32 9.68 -13.01
C GLU A 215 -14.85 8.35 -13.53
N VAL A 216 -15.37 7.48 -12.65
CA VAL A 216 -15.94 6.18 -13.05
C VAL A 216 -17.18 6.36 -13.91
N ASP A 217 -18.09 7.23 -13.48
CA ASP A 217 -19.37 7.46 -14.15
C ASP A 217 -19.28 8.49 -15.28
N ALA A 218 -18.11 9.13 -15.45
CA ALA A 218 -17.92 10.26 -16.38
C ALA A 218 -18.96 11.38 -16.18
N THR A 219 -19.31 11.69 -14.94
CA THR A 219 -20.31 12.70 -14.55
C THR A 219 -19.73 14.11 -14.58
N PHE A 220 -19.06 14.46 -15.66
CA PHE A 220 -18.52 15.81 -15.86
C PHE A 220 -19.63 16.78 -16.26
N LYS A 221 -19.56 18.01 -15.73
CA LYS A 221 -20.53 19.05 -16.15
C LYS A 221 -20.28 19.45 -17.60
N SER A 222 -21.32 19.37 -18.42
CA SER A 222 -21.26 19.83 -19.81
C SER A 222 -20.92 21.33 -19.86
N GLY A 223 -20.01 21.70 -20.76
CA GLY A 223 -19.56 23.10 -20.91
C GLY A 223 -18.52 23.57 -19.89
N SER A 224 -18.17 22.76 -18.89
CA SER A 224 -17.05 23.07 -17.98
C SER A 224 -15.73 22.82 -18.68
N GLY A 225 -14.75 23.70 -18.42
CA GLY A 225 -13.37 23.49 -18.84
C GLY A 225 -12.65 22.56 -17.88
N TYR A 226 -11.96 21.57 -18.42
CA TYR A 226 -11.09 20.67 -17.67
C TYR A 226 -9.66 20.92 -18.13
N ARG A 227 -8.72 20.89 -17.19
CA ARG A 227 -7.29 21.04 -17.43
C ARG A 227 -6.58 19.84 -16.83
N ASP A 228 -5.58 19.32 -17.54
CA ASP A 228 -4.67 18.33 -16.97
C ASP A 228 -3.80 19.01 -15.91
N PRO A 229 -3.83 18.56 -14.64
CA PRO A 229 -3.08 19.19 -13.58
C PRO A 229 -1.56 18.94 -13.69
N GLU A 230 -1.14 17.92 -14.44
CA GLU A 230 0.27 17.52 -14.62
C GLU A 230 0.89 18.08 -15.88
N ARG A 231 0.08 18.53 -16.83
CA ARG A 231 0.50 19.10 -18.12
C ARG A 231 -0.05 20.49 -18.30
N ASP A 232 0.77 21.39 -18.82
CA ASP A 232 0.30 22.74 -19.14
C ASP A 232 -0.46 22.77 -20.49
N GLU A 233 -1.42 21.86 -20.61
CA GLU A 233 -2.33 21.80 -21.74
C GLU A 233 -3.55 22.69 -21.49
N GLY A 234 -4.06 23.32 -22.57
CA GLY A 234 -5.19 24.26 -22.48
C GLY A 234 -6.47 23.63 -21.93
N LEU A 235 -7.43 24.50 -21.59
CA LEU A 235 -8.76 24.09 -21.13
C LEU A 235 -9.52 23.32 -22.22
N HIS A 236 -9.81 22.04 -21.95
CA HIS A 236 -10.72 21.23 -22.76
C HIS A 236 -12.16 21.36 -22.28
N ARG A 237 -13.05 21.80 -23.16
CA ARG A 237 -14.49 21.82 -22.89
C ARG A 237 -15.11 20.49 -23.23
N MET A 238 -15.66 19.82 -22.24
CA MET A 238 -16.29 18.51 -22.40
C MET A 238 -17.70 18.64 -22.99
N SER A 239 -17.92 18.02 -24.14
CA SER A 239 -19.25 17.80 -24.73
C SER A 239 -19.84 16.45 -24.26
N ASN A 240 -21.10 16.18 -24.61
CA ASN A 240 -21.71 14.88 -24.33
C ASN A 240 -21.05 13.73 -25.11
N ALA A 241 -20.57 14.00 -26.33
CA ALA A 241 -19.82 13.02 -27.12
C ALA A 241 -18.47 12.69 -26.47
N ASP A 242 -17.79 13.69 -25.90
CA ASP A 242 -16.50 13.52 -25.23
C ASP A 242 -16.63 12.65 -23.97
N ARG A 243 -17.79 12.69 -23.28
CA ARG A 243 -18.06 11.82 -22.12
C ARG A 243 -18.05 10.34 -22.48
N GLU A 244 -18.67 9.98 -23.59
CA GLU A 244 -18.72 8.58 -24.01
C GLU A 244 -17.33 8.10 -24.46
N ILE A 245 -16.61 8.93 -25.18
CA ILE A 245 -15.20 8.66 -25.56
C ILE A 245 -14.34 8.51 -24.31
N TYR A 246 -14.48 9.42 -23.33
CA TYR A 246 -13.76 9.34 -22.06
C TYR A 246 -14.08 8.02 -21.35
N ARG A 247 -15.36 7.65 -21.23
CA ARG A 247 -15.80 6.42 -20.55
C ARG A 247 -15.18 5.18 -21.18
N GLN A 248 -15.19 5.10 -22.52
CA GLN A 248 -14.60 3.98 -23.24
C GLN A 248 -13.07 3.92 -23.06
N ARG A 249 -12.38 5.05 -23.20
CA ARG A 249 -10.93 5.13 -23.02
C ARG A 249 -10.51 4.82 -21.59
N SER A 250 -11.20 5.38 -20.61
CA SER A 250 -10.96 5.16 -19.20
C SER A 250 -11.15 3.68 -18.84
N ARG A 251 -12.23 3.04 -19.32
CA ARG A 251 -12.47 1.62 -19.12
C ARG A 251 -11.36 0.77 -19.73
N ALA A 252 -11.01 0.99 -20.99
CA ALA A 252 -9.94 0.27 -21.67
C ALA A 252 -8.59 0.43 -20.95
N HIS A 253 -8.28 1.64 -20.44
CA HIS A 253 -7.08 1.92 -19.68
C HIS A 253 -7.01 1.09 -18.39
N PHE A 254 -8.05 1.10 -17.57
CA PHE A 254 -8.03 0.34 -16.30
C PHE A 254 -8.15 -1.18 -16.50
N GLU A 255 -8.75 -1.63 -17.58
CA GLU A 255 -8.69 -3.04 -18.01
C GLU A 255 -7.25 -3.44 -18.37
N MET A 256 -6.50 -2.56 -19.07
CA MET A 256 -5.07 -2.76 -19.37
C MET A 256 -4.22 -2.78 -18.10
N VAL A 257 -4.41 -1.85 -17.16
CA VAL A 257 -3.73 -1.82 -15.86
C VAL A 257 -3.97 -3.14 -15.11
N THR A 258 -5.23 -3.55 -15.01
CA THR A 258 -5.62 -4.80 -14.34
C THR A 258 -5.02 -6.02 -15.04
N GLY A 259 -5.03 -6.05 -16.36
CA GLY A 259 -4.42 -7.11 -17.18
C GLY A 259 -2.92 -7.22 -16.95
N SER A 260 -2.21 -6.09 -16.97
CA SER A 260 -0.77 -6.00 -16.69
C SER A 260 -0.43 -6.49 -15.28
N CYS A 261 -1.19 -6.06 -14.27
CA CYS A 261 -1.01 -6.52 -12.89
C CYS A 261 -1.19 -8.05 -12.78
N ARG A 262 -2.23 -8.59 -13.44
CA ARG A 262 -2.54 -10.02 -13.42
C ARG A 262 -1.44 -10.84 -14.08
N GLN A 263 -0.94 -10.40 -15.24
CA GLN A 263 0.16 -11.05 -15.97
C GLN A 263 1.46 -11.11 -15.14
N ASN A 264 1.70 -10.09 -14.34
CA ASN A 264 2.91 -9.98 -13.50
C ASN A 264 2.71 -10.49 -12.07
N ASN A 265 1.59 -11.16 -11.76
CA ASN A 265 1.27 -11.64 -10.42
C ASN A 265 1.31 -10.53 -9.34
N ILE A 266 0.89 -9.33 -9.70
CA ILE A 266 0.71 -8.19 -8.80
C ILE A 266 -0.71 -8.21 -8.26
N VAL A 267 -0.87 -8.05 -6.95
CA VAL A 267 -2.18 -7.87 -6.33
C VAL A 267 -2.67 -6.46 -6.64
N HIS A 268 -3.79 -6.34 -7.33
CA HIS A 268 -4.36 -5.07 -7.73
C HIS A 268 -5.79 -4.92 -7.19
N TYR A 269 -6.09 -3.79 -6.58
CA TYR A 269 -7.41 -3.41 -6.13
C TYR A 269 -7.75 -2.00 -6.60
N GLU A 270 -8.89 -1.83 -7.26
CA GLU A 270 -9.43 -0.52 -7.64
C GLU A 270 -10.46 -0.09 -6.60
N ALA A 271 -10.28 1.12 -6.05
CA ALA A 271 -11.15 1.69 -5.05
C ALA A 271 -11.67 3.07 -5.49
N ARG A 272 -12.93 3.35 -5.16
CA ARG A 272 -13.47 4.69 -5.22
C ARG A 272 -13.26 5.37 -3.87
N ILE A 273 -12.82 6.62 -3.90
CA ILE A 273 -12.53 7.37 -2.66
C ILE A 273 -13.78 7.66 -1.82
N GLU A 274 -14.97 7.48 -2.38
CA GLU A 274 -16.27 7.57 -1.70
C GLU A 274 -16.60 6.31 -0.90
N GLN A 275 -15.90 5.20 -1.15
CA GLN A 275 -16.11 3.95 -0.42
C GLN A 275 -15.62 4.08 1.04
N PRO A 276 -16.23 3.33 1.97
CA PRO A 276 -15.72 3.26 3.34
C PRO A 276 -14.28 2.74 3.41
N LEU A 277 -13.37 3.53 3.99
CA LEU A 277 -11.95 3.20 4.14
C LEU A 277 -11.70 1.81 4.71
N SER A 278 -12.46 1.41 5.74
CA SER A 278 -12.35 0.09 6.37
C SER A 278 -12.69 -1.05 5.41
N GLY A 279 -13.67 -0.84 4.53
CA GLY A 279 -14.05 -1.79 3.49
C GLY A 279 -12.95 -1.96 2.45
N VAL A 280 -12.41 -0.85 1.94
CA VAL A 280 -11.30 -0.84 0.96
C VAL A 280 -10.07 -1.52 1.55
N LEU A 281 -9.64 -1.14 2.75
CA LEU A 281 -8.48 -1.71 3.42
C LEU A 281 -8.66 -3.22 3.64
N ARG A 282 -9.84 -3.65 4.10
CA ARG A 282 -10.15 -5.07 4.30
C ARG A 282 -10.06 -5.85 2.98
N SER A 283 -10.64 -5.33 1.91
CA SER A 283 -10.63 -5.99 0.60
C SER A 283 -9.22 -6.07 0.03
N TRP A 284 -8.46 -4.97 0.08
CA TRP A 284 -7.09 -4.91 -0.41
C TRP A 284 -6.15 -5.86 0.35
N LEU A 285 -6.27 -5.94 1.68
CA LEU A 285 -5.48 -6.86 2.50
C LEU A 285 -5.91 -8.32 2.35
N ARG A 286 -7.22 -8.62 2.17
CA ARG A 286 -7.72 -9.99 1.99
C ARG A 286 -7.31 -10.62 0.67
N LEU A 287 -7.33 -9.85 -0.42
CA LEU A 287 -6.87 -10.33 -1.73
C LEU A 287 -5.43 -10.88 -1.66
N ALA A 288 -4.69 -10.44 -0.66
CA ALA A 288 -3.34 -10.88 -0.38
C ALA A 288 -3.24 -12.27 0.27
N GLY A 289 -4.17 -12.62 1.16
CA GLY A 289 -4.17 -13.90 1.87
C GLY A 289 -4.64 -15.11 1.05
N ALA A 290 -5.38 -14.86 -0.03
CA ALA A 290 -5.96 -15.93 -0.86
C ALA A 290 -4.97 -16.62 -1.81
N ARG A 291 -3.77 -16.08 -2.01
CA ARG A 291 -2.73 -16.61 -2.92
C ARG A 291 -1.54 -17.30 -2.22
N ALA A 292 -1.56 -17.39 -0.90
CA ALA A 292 -0.52 -18.05 -0.10
C ALA A 292 -0.87 -19.51 0.25
N LYS A 293 -1.64 -20.17 -0.62
CA LYS A 293 -1.90 -21.63 -0.53
C LYS A 293 -1.42 -22.30 -1.79
#